data_0cce81d3bb7d6c9c069492772091a894
#
_entry.id   0cce81d3bb7d6c9c069492772091a894
#
_cell.length_a   1.000
_cell.length_b   1.000
_cell.length_c   1.000
_cell.angle_alpha   90.00
_cell.angle_beta   90.00
_cell.angle_gamma   90.00
#
_symmetry.space_group_name_H-M   'P 1'
#
loop_
_entity.id
_entity.type
_entity.pdbx_description
1 polymer ?
#
loop_
_entity_poly.entity_id
_entity_poly.type
_entity_poly.pdbx_seq_one_letter_code
_entity_poly.pdbx_strand_id
1 'polypeptide(L)'
;VAQAVTRHCGTVETIYTVVGPVSVQHGKDLSMVGTVIGTGGALVHSRDPRAVLAMALAEPSAPQSLRPKRPKLLLDRGYLLYACGLLGTVDPPAALGLALANLQPLDAAQALERTRTA
;
A
#
# COMPACT_ATOMS: atom_id res chain seq x y z
N VAL A 1 1.06 7.77 -7.22
CA VAL A 1 1.15 6.99 -5.98
C VAL A 1 2.06 7.70 -4.98
N ALA A 2 3.35 7.89 -5.28
CA ALA A 2 4.32 8.45 -4.35
C ALA A 2 3.87 9.76 -3.68
N GLN A 3 3.42 10.74 -4.46
CA GLN A 3 2.93 12.03 -3.93
C GLN A 3 1.70 11.88 -3.02
N ALA A 4 0.78 11.00 -3.38
CA ALA A 4 -0.42 10.77 -2.56
C ALA A 4 -0.04 10.19 -1.19
N VAL A 5 0.84 9.18 -1.17
CA VAL A 5 1.31 8.58 0.08
C VAL A 5 2.12 9.58 0.91
N THR A 6 2.99 10.37 0.28
CA THR A 6 3.76 11.42 0.97
C THR A 6 2.86 12.45 1.67
N ARG A 7 1.71 12.78 1.09
CA ARG A 7 0.74 13.70 1.72
C ARG A 7 -0.01 13.09 2.90
N HIS A 8 -0.15 11.77 2.93
CA HIS A 8 -0.89 11.06 3.97
C HIS A 8 -0.01 10.49 5.07
N CYS A 9 1.24 10.13 4.78
CA CYS A 9 2.17 9.66 5.80
C CYS A 9 2.74 10.83 6.60
N GLY A 10 3.15 10.52 7.82
CA GLY A 10 3.85 11.46 8.68
C GLY A 10 5.35 11.47 8.45
N THR A 11 6.01 12.30 9.24
CA THR A 11 7.47 12.42 9.31
C THR A 11 7.93 12.38 10.75
N VAL A 12 9.17 11.96 10.96
CA VAL A 12 9.87 12.07 12.25
C VAL A 12 10.96 13.12 12.12
N GLU A 13 10.99 14.03 13.08
CA GLU A 13 12.02 15.07 13.20
C GLU A 13 12.72 14.96 14.56
N THR A 14 14.02 15.14 14.57
CA THR A 14 14.78 15.22 15.82
C THR A 14 14.93 16.68 16.22
N ILE A 15 14.35 17.01 17.37
CA ILE A 15 14.45 18.35 17.97
C ILE A 15 15.44 18.28 19.13
N TYR A 16 16.38 19.22 19.19
CA TYR A 16 17.34 19.34 20.29
C TYR A 16 16.76 20.23 21.37
N THR A 17 16.56 19.66 22.56
CA THR A 17 16.05 20.36 23.74
C THR A 17 17.15 20.49 24.78
N VAL A 18 16.88 21.24 25.84
CA VAL A 18 17.83 21.38 26.98
C VAL A 18 18.11 20.07 27.71
N VAL A 19 17.26 19.06 27.56
CA VAL A 19 17.43 17.71 28.12
C VAL A 19 18.00 16.71 27.11
N GLY A 20 18.30 17.14 25.88
CA GLY A 20 18.87 16.31 24.81
C GLY A 20 17.99 16.21 23.57
N PRO A 21 18.36 15.33 22.61
CA PRO A 21 17.61 15.13 21.40
C PRO A 21 16.29 14.40 21.71
N VAL A 22 15.19 14.90 21.13
CA VAL A 22 13.86 14.32 21.23
C VAL A 22 13.32 14.11 19.82
N SER A 23 12.79 12.91 19.55
CA SER A 23 12.11 12.60 18.28
C SER A 23 10.65 13.04 18.37
N VAL A 24 10.24 13.86 17.42
CA VAL A 24 8.86 14.34 17.30
C VAL A 24 8.25 13.80 16.01
N GLN A 25 7.09 13.18 16.14
CA GLN A 25 6.31 12.69 15.01
C GLN A 25 5.27 13.71 14.60
N HIS A 26 5.21 14.00 13.32
CA HIS A 26 4.16 14.81 12.70
C HIS A 26 3.37 13.93 11.72
N GLY A 27 2.05 13.87 11.89
CA GLY A 27 1.17 13.09 11.03
C GLY A 27 1.11 11.60 11.38
N LYS A 28 0.67 10.79 10.42
CA LYS A 28 0.40 9.36 10.62
C LYS A 28 1.65 8.51 10.42
N ASP A 29 1.93 7.64 11.37
CA ASP A 29 2.95 6.60 11.21
C ASP A 29 2.36 5.41 10.44
N LEU A 30 2.78 5.25 9.19
CA LEU A 30 2.43 4.12 8.33
C LEU A 30 3.54 3.07 8.25
N SER A 31 4.63 3.23 8.97
CA SER A 31 5.83 2.38 8.87
C SER A 31 5.57 0.91 9.20
N MET A 32 4.59 0.63 10.06
CA MET A 32 4.21 -0.71 10.49
C MET A 32 2.97 -1.26 9.78
N VAL A 33 2.46 -0.59 8.75
CA VAL A 33 1.33 -1.09 7.95
C VAL A 33 1.74 -2.41 7.30
N GLY A 34 0.94 -3.46 7.54
CA GLY A 34 1.24 -4.82 7.09
C GLY A 34 0.76 -5.12 5.68
N THR A 35 -0.17 -4.36 5.14
CA THR A 35 -0.76 -4.60 3.81
C THR A 35 -1.05 -3.27 3.12
N VAL A 36 -0.65 -3.17 1.85
CA VAL A 36 -1.01 -2.07 0.96
C VAL A 36 -1.79 -2.64 -0.22
N ILE A 37 -2.99 -2.13 -0.42
CA ILE A 37 -3.87 -2.55 -1.51
C ILE A 37 -3.90 -1.45 -2.57
N GLY A 38 -3.52 -1.81 -3.78
CA GLY A 38 -3.65 -0.95 -4.95
C GLY A 38 -4.99 -1.16 -5.64
N THR A 39 -5.69 -0.08 -5.93
CA THR A 39 -6.94 -0.09 -6.69
C THR A 39 -6.95 1.04 -7.71
N GLY A 40 -7.90 0.97 -8.62
CA GLY A 40 -8.08 1.98 -9.67
C GLY A 40 -7.50 1.58 -11.01
N GLY A 41 -8.06 2.17 -12.07
CA GLY A 41 -7.72 1.82 -13.45
C GLY A 41 -6.25 2.00 -13.79
N ALA A 42 -5.61 3.03 -13.26
CA ALA A 42 -4.18 3.28 -13.49
C ALA A 42 -3.28 2.14 -13.00
N LEU A 43 -3.66 1.48 -11.90
CA LEU A 43 -2.93 0.32 -11.37
C LEU A 43 -3.33 -0.96 -12.08
N VAL A 44 -4.64 -1.20 -12.23
CA VAL A 44 -5.18 -2.45 -12.81
C VAL A 44 -4.74 -2.64 -14.26
N HIS A 45 -4.64 -1.57 -15.03
CA HIS A 45 -4.22 -1.59 -16.44
C HIS A 45 -2.74 -1.29 -16.64
N SER A 46 -1.98 -1.12 -15.56
CA SER A 46 -0.53 -0.96 -15.65
C SER A 46 0.17 -2.22 -16.15
N ARG A 47 1.24 -2.05 -16.92
CA ARG A 47 2.12 -3.16 -17.32
C ARG A 47 2.84 -3.78 -16.13
N ASP A 48 3.19 -2.96 -15.15
CA ASP A 48 3.84 -3.39 -13.92
C ASP A 48 3.17 -2.73 -12.69
N PRO A 49 2.03 -3.26 -12.25
CA PRO A 49 1.32 -2.70 -11.10
C PRO A 49 2.12 -2.80 -9.80
N ARG A 50 3.03 -3.78 -9.70
CA ARG A 50 3.91 -3.93 -8.54
C ARG A 50 4.89 -2.76 -8.43
N ALA A 51 5.56 -2.39 -9.52
CA ALA A 51 6.49 -1.26 -9.54
C ALA A 51 5.75 0.05 -9.20
N VAL A 52 4.56 0.24 -9.74
CA VAL A 52 3.75 1.43 -9.46
C VAL A 52 3.34 1.48 -7.98
N LEU A 53 2.89 0.36 -7.40
CA LEU A 53 2.46 0.31 -6.00
C LEU A 53 3.65 0.40 -5.04
N ALA A 54 4.81 -0.13 -5.43
CA ALA A 54 6.04 -0.03 -4.65
C ALA A 54 6.52 1.43 -4.42
N MET A 55 6.07 2.37 -5.25
CA MET A 55 6.32 3.80 -5.03
C MET A 55 5.66 4.36 -3.76
N ALA A 56 4.77 3.59 -3.11
CA ALA A 56 4.20 3.92 -1.80
C ALA A 56 5.11 3.58 -0.63
N LEU A 57 6.16 2.78 -0.85
CA LEU A 57 7.01 2.25 0.21
C LEU A 57 8.06 3.25 0.69
N ALA A 58 8.61 2.98 1.86
CA ALA A 58 9.72 3.74 2.41
C ALA A 58 10.95 3.68 1.49
N GLU A 59 11.61 4.82 1.35
CA GLU A 59 12.82 4.96 0.54
C GLU A 59 14.02 5.30 1.42
N PRO A 60 15.20 4.74 1.12
CA PRO A 60 16.44 5.08 1.86
C PRO A 60 16.80 6.56 1.77
N SER A 61 16.40 7.24 0.68
CA SER A 61 16.64 8.68 0.46
C SER A 61 15.80 9.59 1.35
N ALA A 62 14.74 9.06 1.97
CA ALA A 62 13.83 9.82 2.84
C ALA A 62 13.60 9.07 4.17
N PRO A 63 14.63 8.90 5.02
CA PRO A 63 14.54 8.09 6.24
C PRO A 63 13.57 8.67 7.28
N GLN A 64 13.29 9.97 7.22
CA GLN A 64 12.33 10.65 8.10
C GLN A 64 10.87 10.39 7.70
N SER A 65 10.60 9.88 6.51
CA SER A 65 9.26 9.60 6.04
C SER A 65 8.72 8.32 6.66
N LEU A 66 7.52 8.39 7.24
CA LEU A 66 6.86 7.26 7.90
C LEU A 66 6.00 6.44 6.94
N ARG A 67 6.52 6.17 5.75
CA ARG A 67 5.89 5.29 4.76
C ARG A 67 5.97 3.82 5.17
N PRO A 68 5.10 2.96 4.62
CA PRO A 68 5.17 1.52 4.85
C PRO A 68 6.53 0.94 4.48
N LYS A 69 7.12 0.15 5.39
CA LYS A 69 8.47 -0.42 5.19
C LYS A 69 8.45 -1.75 4.45
N ARG A 70 7.65 -2.70 4.91
CA ARG A 70 7.61 -4.08 4.40
C ARG A 70 6.18 -4.64 4.37
N PRO A 71 5.22 -3.97 3.73
CA PRO A 71 3.88 -4.49 3.63
C PRO A 71 3.78 -5.58 2.57
N LYS A 72 2.76 -6.41 2.67
CA LYS A 72 2.28 -7.20 1.54
C LYS A 72 1.63 -6.25 0.53
N LEU A 73 1.93 -6.45 -0.74
CA LEU A 73 1.32 -5.69 -1.82
C LEU A 73 0.22 -6.53 -2.48
N LEU A 74 -0.99 -6.02 -2.47
CA LEU A 74 -2.15 -6.64 -3.09
C LEU A 74 -2.73 -5.72 -4.16
N LEU A 75 -3.26 -6.31 -5.22
CA LEU A 75 -3.96 -5.59 -6.30
C LEU A 75 -5.45 -5.96 -6.29
N ASP A 76 -6.30 -4.97 -6.38
CA ASP A 76 -7.72 -5.11 -6.72
C ASP A 76 -7.87 -5.43 -8.20
N ARG A 77 -7.61 -6.68 -8.55
CA ARG A 77 -7.44 -7.13 -9.93
C ARG A 77 -8.63 -6.86 -10.83
N GLY A 78 -9.82 -7.09 -10.34
CA GLY A 78 -11.06 -6.88 -11.08
C GLY A 78 -11.64 -5.47 -10.96
N TYR A 79 -10.98 -4.59 -10.20
CA TYR A 79 -11.50 -3.27 -9.86
C TYR A 79 -12.88 -3.37 -9.19
N LEU A 80 -13.01 -4.28 -8.22
CA LEU A 80 -14.28 -4.67 -7.60
C LEU A 80 -14.45 -4.19 -6.15
N LEU A 81 -13.40 -3.65 -5.51
CA LEU A 81 -13.49 -3.29 -4.08
C LEU A 81 -14.59 -2.26 -3.81
N TYR A 82 -14.81 -1.32 -4.72
CA TYR A 82 -15.90 -0.36 -4.60
C TYR A 82 -17.28 -1.05 -4.60
N ALA A 83 -17.47 -2.05 -5.48
CA ALA A 83 -18.69 -2.83 -5.54
C ALA A 83 -18.85 -3.74 -4.31
N CYS A 84 -17.74 -4.28 -3.79
CA CYS A 84 -17.75 -5.03 -2.53
C CYS A 84 -18.19 -4.15 -1.36
N GLY A 85 -17.78 -2.89 -1.33
CA GLY A 85 -18.23 -1.92 -0.33
C GLY A 85 -19.75 -1.73 -0.37
N LEU A 86 -20.32 -1.61 -1.56
CA LEU A 86 -21.77 -1.50 -1.74
C LEU A 86 -22.49 -2.80 -1.37
N LEU A 87 -21.99 -3.95 -1.83
CA LEU A 87 -22.55 -5.26 -1.51
C LEU A 87 -22.53 -5.52 0.02
N GLY A 88 -21.52 -5.02 0.71
CA GLY A 88 -21.38 -5.15 2.16
C GLY A 88 -22.49 -4.51 2.97
N THR A 89 -23.25 -3.58 2.39
CA THR A 89 -24.45 -3.00 3.04
C THR A 89 -25.64 -3.94 3.03
N VAL A 90 -25.65 -4.94 2.16
CA VAL A 90 -26.74 -5.90 1.96
C VAL A 90 -26.34 -7.29 2.45
N ASP A 91 -25.17 -7.76 2.06
CA ASP A 91 -24.65 -9.10 2.35
C ASP A 91 -23.15 -9.03 2.69
N PRO A 92 -22.78 -8.73 3.96
CA PRO A 92 -21.40 -8.62 4.37
C PRO A 92 -20.55 -9.87 4.12
N PRO A 93 -21.01 -11.11 4.40
CA PRO A 93 -20.24 -12.32 4.13
C PRO A 93 -19.92 -12.50 2.64
N ALA A 94 -20.88 -12.28 1.76
CA ALA A 94 -20.67 -12.36 0.30
C ALA A 94 -19.69 -11.29 -0.18
N ALA A 95 -19.81 -10.06 0.33
CA ALA A 95 -18.90 -8.95 0.02
C ALA A 95 -17.45 -9.28 0.40
N LEU A 96 -17.24 -9.81 1.60
CA LEU A 96 -15.91 -10.21 2.06
C LEU A 96 -15.33 -11.34 1.21
N GLY A 97 -16.13 -12.37 0.91
CA GLY A 97 -15.71 -13.49 0.06
C GLY A 97 -15.29 -13.02 -1.35
N LEU A 98 -16.07 -12.14 -1.95
CA LEU A 98 -15.76 -11.56 -3.26
C LEU A 98 -14.50 -10.69 -3.22
N ALA A 99 -14.35 -9.84 -2.21
CA ALA A 99 -13.18 -9.00 -2.04
C ALA A 99 -11.90 -9.83 -1.91
N LEU A 100 -11.92 -10.85 -1.07
CA LEU A 100 -10.76 -11.73 -0.85
C LEU A 100 -10.39 -12.54 -2.11
N ALA A 101 -11.39 -13.03 -2.85
CA ALA A 101 -11.17 -13.76 -4.10
C ALA A 101 -10.60 -12.86 -5.22
N ASN A 102 -10.93 -11.57 -5.18
CA ASN A 102 -10.48 -10.58 -6.17
C ASN A 102 -9.06 -10.04 -5.89
N LEU A 103 -8.62 -10.00 -4.64
CA LEU A 103 -7.31 -9.48 -4.29
C LEU A 103 -6.19 -10.41 -4.77
N GLN A 104 -5.26 -9.85 -5.56
CA GLN A 104 -4.12 -10.58 -6.10
C GLN A 104 -2.83 -10.12 -5.40
N PRO A 105 -2.07 -11.04 -4.78
CA PRO A 105 -0.73 -10.73 -4.28
C PRO A 105 0.22 -10.31 -5.41
N LEU A 106 1.04 -9.28 -5.14
CA LEU A 106 2.05 -8.77 -6.08
C LEU A 106 3.48 -9.14 -5.64
N ASP A 107 3.65 -10.27 -4.95
CA ASP A 107 4.95 -10.72 -4.46
C ASP A 107 5.84 -11.26 -5.59
N ALA A 108 7.16 -11.23 -5.37
CA ALA A 108 8.18 -11.53 -6.38
C ALA A 108 8.08 -12.95 -7.01
N ALA A 109 7.46 -13.90 -6.31
CA ALA A 109 7.34 -15.27 -6.80
C ALA A 109 6.43 -15.41 -8.04
N GLN A 110 5.44 -14.53 -8.19
CA GLN A 110 4.50 -14.58 -9.33
C GLN A 110 5.02 -13.89 -10.60
N ALA A 111 6.02 -13.02 -10.47
CA ALA A 111 6.67 -12.42 -11.64
C ALA A 111 7.45 -13.50 -12.44
N LEU A 112 8.00 -14.51 -11.78
CA LEU A 112 8.73 -15.62 -12.40
C LEU A 112 7.79 -16.59 -13.15
N GLU A 113 6.57 -16.81 -12.66
CA GLU A 113 5.62 -17.71 -13.33
C GLU A 113 5.07 -17.10 -14.64
N ARG A 114 4.87 -15.77 -14.68
CA ARG A 114 4.43 -15.09 -15.91
C ARG A 114 5.50 -15.11 -17.00
N THR A 115 6.78 -15.13 -16.63
CA THR A 115 7.89 -15.22 -17.59
C THR A 115 8.07 -16.65 -18.12
N ARG A 116 7.59 -17.67 -17.41
CA ARG A 116 7.65 -19.09 -17.85
C ARG A 116 6.46 -19.51 -18.73
N THR A 117 5.35 -18.75 -18.72
CA THR A 117 4.14 -19.03 -19.51
C THR A 117 3.98 -18.09 -20.72
N ALA A 118 4.90 -17.19 -20.93
CA ALA A 118 4.94 -16.33 -22.12
C ALA A 118 5.83 -16.89 -23.21
#